data_10dfcd2497258ddaf9157d3a235e5e92
#
_entry.id   10dfcd2497258ddaf9157d3a235e5e92
#
_cell.length_a   1.000
_cell.length_b   1.000
_cell.length_c   1.000
_cell.angle_alpha   90.00
_cell.angle_beta   90.00
_cell.angle_gamma   90.00
#
_symmetry.space_group_name_H-M   'P 1'
#
loop_
_entity.id
_entity.type
_entity.pdbx_description
1 polymer ?
#
loop_
_entity_poly.entity_id
_entity_poly.type
_entity_poly.pdbx_seq_one_letter_code
_entity_poly.pdbx_strand_id
1 'polypeptide(L)'
;MDNINVKTGKKPYYKDRPEAVKKRDALRMYVNSKEVSKKHPLYKAGRYKSFGDMAFSSLQNYENIKEGYVYAISNTAWPEWIKIGKAVDADDRLNGYQTSSPMRDYKLIHSVYFDDRNVAELRAHTVAQGMGTRKNEWFKLTEDQALEVLRILTLD
;
A
#
# COMPACT_ATOMS: atom_id res chain seq x y z
N MET A 1 -17.79 -19.81 21.91
CA MET A 1 -18.46 -20.46 20.77
C MET A 1 -18.55 -19.50 19.60
N ASP A 2 -18.15 -19.94 18.43
CA ASP A 2 -18.35 -19.14 17.23
C ASP A 2 -19.85 -19.08 16.90
N ASN A 3 -20.41 -17.88 16.85
CA ASN A 3 -21.76 -17.65 16.38
C ASN A 3 -21.79 -17.89 14.86
N ILE A 4 -22.13 -19.12 14.47
CA ILE A 4 -22.31 -19.48 13.07
C ILE A 4 -23.81 -19.58 12.80
N ASN A 5 -24.25 -18.97 11.70
CA ASN A 5 -25.63 -19.14 11.26
C ASN A 5 -25.82 -20.59 10.82
N VAL A 6 -26.61 -21.34 11.58
CA VAL A 6 -26.85 -22.78 11.37
C VAL A 6 -27.41 -23.07 9.98
N LYS A 7 -28.22 -22.15 9.42
CA LYS A 7 -28.83 -22.33 8.10
C LYS A 7 -27.88 -22.10 6.93
N THR A 8 -26.94 -21.19 7.06
CA THR A 8 -26.05 -20.80 5.97
C THR A 8 -24.58 -21.16 6.20
N GLY A 9 -24.22 -21.59 7.42
CA GLY A 9 -22.83 -21.84 7.81
C GLY A 9 -21.93 -20.62 7.81
N LYS A 10 -22.48 -19.42 7.61
CA LYS A 10 -21.71 -18.17 7.54
C LYS A 10 -21.55 -17.57 8.94
N LYS A 11 -20.41 -16.93 9.16
CA LYS A 11 -20.20 -16.13 10.37
C LYS A 11 -21.15 -14.93 10.38
N PRO A 12 -21.66 -14.53 11.56
CA PRO A 12 -22.56 -13.37 11.66
C PRO A 12 -21.85 -12.10 11.22
N TYR A 13 -22.65 -11.10 10.82
CA TYR A 13 -22.12 -9.76 10.56
C TYR A 13 -21.45 -9.21 11.80
N TYR A 14 -20.50 -8.27 11.60
CA TYR A 14 -19.71 -7.69 12.69
C TYR A 14 -20.56 -7.20 13.85
N LYS A 15 -21.68 -6.52 13.57
CA LYS A 15 -22.60 -5.99 14.60
C LYS A 15 -23.15 -7.07 15.55
N ASP A 16 -23.25 -8.31 15.08
CA ASP A 16 -23.79 -9.43 15.82
C ASP A 16 -22.71 -10.27 16.53
N ARG A 17 -21.46 -9.82 16.48
CA ARG A 17 -20.35 -10.53 17.10
C ARG A 17 -20.29 -10.28 18.61
N PRO A 18 -19.81 -11.26 19.42
CA PRO A 18 -19.60 -11.07 20.85
C PRO A 18 -18.72 -9.84 21.15
N GLU A 19 -19.00 -9.16 22.26
CA GLU A 19 -18.26 -7.97 22.67
C GLU A 19 -16.75 -8.22 22.85
N ALA A 20 -16.36 -9.38 23.37
CA ALA A 20 -14.96 -9.74 23.52
C ALA A 20 -14.24 -9.78 22.16
N VAL A 21 -14.90 -10.29 21.12
CA VAL A 21 -14.39 -10.34 19.76
C VAL A 21 -14.30 -8.92 19.17
N LYS A 22 -15.33 -8.10 19.40
CA LYS A 22 -15.33 -6.69 18.96
C LYS A 22 -14.19 -5.90 19.60
N LYS A 23 -13.95 -6.07 20.89
CA LYS A 23 -12.83 -5.41 21.59
C LYS A 23 -11.49 -5.83 21.03
N ARG A 24 -11.30 -7.12 20.76
CA ARG A 24 -10.09 -7.65 20.14
C ARG A 24 -9.89 -7.05 18.74
N ASP A 25 -10.94 -7.07 17.92
CA ASP A 25 -10.88 -6.60 16.54
C ASP A 25 -10.67 -5.09 16.46
N ALA A 26 -11.14 -4.35 17.44
CA ALA A 26 -10.94 -2.91 17.52
C ALA A 26 -9.45 -2.48 17.62
N LEU A 27 -8.58 -3.40 18.06
CA LEU A 27 -7.15 -3.15 18.17
C LEU A 27 -6.37 -3.55 16.92
N ARG A 28 -7.03 -4.22 15.97
CA ARG A 28 -6.36 -4.67 14.75
C ARG A 28 -6.17 -3.53 13.76
N MET A 29 -5.11 -3.64 12.98
CA MET A 29 -4.88 -2.79 11.83
C MET A 29 -4.64 -3.65 10.59
N TYR A 30 -5.20 -3.24 9.47
CA TYR A 30 -5.05 -3.91 8.17
C TYR A 30 -4.46 -2.96 7.15
N VAL A 31 -3.57 -3.48 6.32
CA VAL A 31 -2.99 -2.76 5.18
C VAL A 31 -3.03 -3.70 3.98
N ASN A 32 -3.59 -3.23 2.88
CA ASN A 32 -3.78 -4.05 1.67
C ASN A 32 -4.52 -5.37 1.96
N SER A 33 -5.52 -5.31 2.82
CA SER A 33 -6.33 -6.47 3.26
C SER A 33 -5.58 -7.51 4.09
N LYS A 34 -4.35 -7.22 4.52
CA LYS A 34 -3.56 -8.07 5.42
C LYS A 34 -3.48 -7.45 6.81
N GLU A 35 -3.65 -8.27 7.83
CA GLU A 35 -3.48 -7.83 9.20
C GLU A 35 -2.03 -7.47 9.47
N VAL A 36 -1.82 -6.30 10.09
CA VAL A 36 -0.50 -5.79 10.45
C VAL A 36 -0.18 -6.17 11.88
N SER A 37 1.00 -6.75 12.11
CA SER A 37 1.50 -7.06 13.45
C SER A 37 1.65 -5.79 14.30
N LYS A 38 1.42 -5.92 15.61
CA LYS A 38 1.70 -4.85 16.59
C LYS A 38 3.14 -4.34 16.56
N LYS A 39 4.06 -5.14 16.03
CA LYS A 39 5.47 -4.76 15.86
C LYS A 39 5.76 -4.02 14.56
N HIS A 40 4.79 -3.94 13.66
CA HIS A 40 4.97 -3.28 12.37
C HIS A 40 5.11 -1.76 12.58
N PRO A 41 6.06 -1.08 11.87
CA PRO A 41 6.27 0.36 12.03
C PRO A 41 5.03 1.23 11.78
N LEU A 42 4.14 0.78 10.90
CA LEU A 42 2.90 1.51 10.57
C LEU A 42 1.73 1.18 11.51
N TYR A 43 1.92 0.25 12.45
CA TYR A 43 0.84 -0.13 13.35
C TYR A 43 0.43 1.03 14.27
N LYS A 44 -0.86 1.32 14.29
CA LYS A 44 -1.49 2.24 15.23
C LYS A 44 -2.77 1.60 15.76
N ALA A 45 -2.83 1.38 17.05
CA ALA A 45 -3.98 0.73 17.69
C ALA A 45 -5.29 1.44 17.33
N GLY A 46 -6.29 0.68 16.92
CA GLY A 46 -7.61 1.20 16.60
C GLY A 46 -7.71 2.00 15.31
N ARG A 47 -6.71 1.99 14.46
CA ARG A 47 -6.74 2.71 13.19
C ARG A 47 -7.78 2.14 12.23
N TYR A 48 -7.85 0.83 12.14
CA TYR A 48 -9.00 0.12 11.62
C TYR A 48 -9.70 -0.53 12.79
N LYS A 49 -10.78 0.08 13.25
CA LYS A 49 -11.41 -0.26 14.54
C LYS A 49 -11.95 -1.68 14.61
N SER A 50 -12.14 -2.33 13.46
CA SER A 50 -12.70 -3.67 13.43
C SER A 50 -12.51 -4.33 12.06
N PHE A 51 -12.64 -5.65 12.04
CA PHE A 51 -12.71 -6.40 10.78
C PHE A 51 -13.91 -5.95 9.93
N GLY A 52 -15.05 -5.63 10.55
CA GLY A 52 -16.22 -5.13 9.85
C GLY A 52 -15.96 -3.79 9.16
N ASP A 53 -15.30 -2.86 9.85
CA ASP A 53 -14.89 -1.58 9.24
C ASP A 53 -13.97 -1.80 8.06
N MET A 54 -13.02 -2.71 8.18
CA MET A 54 -12.13 -3.07 7.08
C MET A 54 -12.92 -3.65 5.90
N ALA A 55 -13.85 -4.55 6.16
CA ALA A 55 -14.64 -5.21 5.12
C ALA A 55 -15.53 -4.23 4.34
N PHE A 56 -16.11 -3.22 5.02
CA PHE A 56 -17.05 -2.27 4.41
C PHE A 56 -16.40 -0.97 3.95
N SER A 57 -15.30 -0.57 4.55
CA SER A 57 -14.65 0.72 4.30
C SER A 57 -13.15 0.60 4.05
N SER A 58 -12.66 -0.60 3.77
CA SER A 58 -11.23 -0.85 3.63
C SER A 58 -10.55 0.06 2.62
N LEU A 59 -11.17 0.25 1.45
CA LEU A 59 -10.61 1.10 0.41
C LEU A 59 -10.60 2.56 0.85
N GLN A 60 -11.70 3.06 1.41
CA GLN A 60 -11.79 4.44 1.90
C GLN A 60 -10.83 4.67 3.07
N ASN A 61 -10.77 3.75 4.03
CA ASN A 61 -9.83 3.84 5.15
C ASN A 61 -8.39 3.80 4.68
N TYR A 62 -8.08 2.97 3.70
CA TYR A 62 -6.76 2.91 3.08
C TYR A 62 -6.40 4.25 2.43
N GLU A 63 -7.31 4.86 1.71
CA GLU A 63 -7.11 6.16 1.06
C GLU A 63 -6.91 7.30 2.06
N ASN A 64 -7.53 7.20 3.24
CA ASN A 64 -7.38 8.19 4.30
C ASN A 64 -6.04 8.10 5.04
N ILE A 65 -5.27 7.03 4.86
CA ILE A 65 -3.93 6.93 5.40
C ILE A 65 -3.01 7.82 4.57
N LYS A 66 -2.45 8.86 5.17
CA LYS A 66 -1.56 9.80 4.48
C LYS A 66 -0.13 9.33 4.40
N GLU A 67 0.39 8.78 5.50
CA GLU A 67 1.76 8.28 5.52
C GLU A 67 1.95 7.03 4.66
N GLY A 68 3.15 6.87 4.15
CA GLY A 68 3.53 5.71 3.35
C GLY A 68 4.78 5.99 2.53
N TYR A 69 4.90 5.24 1.46
CA TYR A 69 6.10 5.23 0.62
C TYR A 69 5.78 5.74 -0.78
N VAL A 70 6.74 6.44 -1.36
CA VAL A 70 6.88 6.58 -2.81
C VAL A 70 7.96 5.62 -3.25
N TYR A 71 7.68 4.81 -4.26
CA TYR A 71 8.58 3.77 -4.74
C TYR A 71 8.81 3.90 -6.24
N ALA A 72 9.94 3.35 -6.68
CA ALA A 72 10.26 3.17 -8.09
C ALA A 72 10.48 1.69 -8.35
N ILE A 73 9.79 1.14 -9.33
CA ILE A 73 9.91 -0.25 -9.76
C ILE A 73 10.14 -0.34 -11.26
N SER A 74 10.80 -1.41 -11.68
CA SER A 74 11.04 -1.72 -13.08
C SER A 74 10.61 -3.15 -13.39
N ASN A 75 10.48 -3.45 -14.70
CA ASN A 75 10.22 -4.79 -15.19
C ASN A 75 11.04 -5.02 -16.46
N THR A 76 11.62 -6.20 -16.60
CA THR A 76 12.44 -6.56 -17.76
C THR A 76 11.67 -6.54 -19.08
N ALA A 77 10.34 -6.67 -19.04
CA ALA A 77 9.49 -6.54 -20.22
C ALA A 77 9.49 -5.12 -20.80
N TRP A 78 9.77 -4.11 -19.98
CA TRP A 78 9.83 -2.70 -20.37
C TRP A 78 11.12 -2.05 -19.85
N PRO A 79 12.29 -2.40 -20.43
CA PRO A 79 13.59 -2.08 -19.83
C PRO A 79 13.92 -0.58 -19.74
N GLU A 80 13.26 0.25 -20.53
CA GLU A 80 13.48 1.70 -20.52
C GLU A 80 12.48 2.45 -19.64
N TRP A 81 11.54 1.74 -19.02
CA TRP A 81 10.44 2.34 -18.28
C TRP A 81 10.53 2.02 -16.80
N ILE A 82 10.24 3.02 -15.98
CA ILE A 82 10.18 2.90 -14.53
C ILE A 82 8.84 3.43 -14.04
N LYS A 83 8.16 2.64 -13.21
CA LYS A 83 6.94 3.08 -12.57
C LYS A 83 7.28 3.76 -11.24
N ILE A 84 6.73 4.94 -11.05
CA ILE A 84 6.77 5.66 -9.77
C ILE A 84 5.35 5.68 -9.21
N GLY A 85 5.19 5.09 -8.04
CA GLY A 85 3.90 4.97 -7.39
C GLY A 85 4.00 5.18 -5.89
N LYS A 86 2.85 5.06 -5.23
CA LYS A 86 2.73 5.18 -3.79
C LYS A 86 2.09 3.95 -3.17
N ALA A 87 2.44 3.66 -1.94
CA ALA A 87 1.83 2.60 -1.16
C ALA A 87 2.00 2.87 0.33
N VAL A 88 1.11 2.32 1.14
CA VAL A 88 1.31 2.32 2.59
C VAL A 88 2.49 1.41 2.95
N ASP A 89 2.67 0.31 2.23
CA ASP A 89 3.79 -0.61 2.36
C ASP A 89 4.33 -0.94 0.95
N ALA A 90 5.56 -0.52 0.68
CA ALA A 90 6.18 -0.69 -0.64
C ALA A 90 6.46 -2.17 -0.96
N ASP A 91 6.92 -2.95 0.01
CA ASP A 91 7.21 -4.37 -0.19
C ASP A 91 5.93 -5.17 -0.47
N ASP A 92 4.86 -4.85 0.23
CA ASP A 92 3.56 -5.48 0.02
C ASP A 92 3.02 -5.16 -1.37
N ARG A 93 3.19 -3.92 -1.83
CA ARG A 93 2.80 -3.50 -3.18
C ARG A 93 3.64 -4.21 -4.24
N LEU A 94 4.94 -4.35 -4.04
CA LEU A 94 5.81 -5.09 -4.94
C LEU A 94 5.37 -6.56 -5.04
N ASN A 95 5.09 -7.21 -3.93
CA ASN A 95 4.58 -8.58 -3.91
C ASN A 95 3.27 -8.72 -4.69
N GLY A 96 2.38 -7.72 -4.61
CA GLY A 96 1.17 -7.68 -5.41
C GLY A 96 1.44 -7.66 -6.91
N TYR A 97 2.43 -6.88 -7.36
CA TYR A 97 2.85 -6.89 -8.76
C TYR A 97 3.47 -8.22 -9.18
N GLN A 98 4.29 -8.82 -8.32
CA GLN A 98 4.92 -10.11 -8.60
C GLN A 98 3.90 -11.22 -8.85
N THR A 99 2.77 -11.21 -8.17
CA THR A 99 1.72 -12.22 -8.36
C THR A 99 1.07 -12.14 -9.74
N SER A 100 1.07 -10.99 -10.39
CA SER A 100 0.52 -10.81 -11.74
C SER A 100 1.52 -11.07 -12.85
N SER A 101 2.79 -11.29 -12.53
CA SER A 101 3.84 -11.63 -13.50
C SER A 101 4.21 -13.11 -13.38
N PRO A 102 4.14 -13.91 -14.47
CA PRO A 102 4.56 -15.31 -14.44
C PRO A 102 6.01 -15.49 -14.02
N MET A 103 6.85 -14.53 -14.33
CA MET A 103 8.30 -14.57 -14.08
C MET A 103 8.69 -13.91 -12.75
N ARG A 104 7.75 -13.25 -12.07
CA ARG A 104 7.99 -12.48 -10.83
C ARG A 104 9.21 -11.56 -10.94
N ASP A 105 9.30 -10.85 -12.04
CA ASP A 105 10.48 -10.10 -12.50
C ASP A 105 10.39 -8.59 -12.28
N TYR A 106 9.42 -8.12 -11.48
CA TYR A 106 9.44 -6.75 -11.01
C TYR A 106 10.58 -6.55 -10.02
N LYS A 107 11.26 -5.43 -10.16
CA LYS A 107 12.37 -5.07 -9.28
C LYS A 107 12.05 -3.77 -8.56
N LEU A 108 12.12 -3.77 -7.23
CA LEU A 108 12.08 -2.56 -6.43
C LEU A 108 13.45 -1.87 -6.53
N ILE A 109 13.49 -0.70 -7.17
CA ILE A 109 14.72 0.09 -7.28
C ILE A 109 15.00 0.77 -5.96
N HIS A 110 14.01 1.48 -5.42
CA HIS A 110 14.10 2.16 -4.14
C HIS A 110 12.71 2.59 -3.68
N SER A 111 12.56 2.83 -2.38
CA SER A 111 11.38 3.43 -1.78
C SER A 111 11.78 4.39 -0.67
N VAL A 112 11.00 5.45 -0.48
CA VAL A 112 11.24 6.44 0.57
C VAL A 112 9.92 6.69 1.30
N TYR A 113 9.99 6.75 2.63
CA TYR A 113 8.86 7.06 3.49
C TYR A 113 8.58 8.56 3.53
N PHE A 114 7.29 8.90 3.52
CA PHE A 114 6.81 10.28 3.65
C PHE A 114 5.59 10.33 4.58
N ASP A 115 5.43 11.45 5.28
CA ASP A 115 4.25 11.69 6.13
C ASP A 115 2.96 11.82 5.30
N ASP A 116 3.07 12.34 4.08
CA ASP A 116 1.97 12.42 3.12
C ASP A 116 2.42 11.83 1.77
N ARG A 117 2.13 10.55 1.56
CA ARG A 117 2.50 9.85 0.34
C ARG A 117 1.81 10.41 -0.91
N ASN A 118 0.63 10.99 -0.75
CA ASN A 118 -0.13 11.52 -1.89
C ASN A 118 0.55 12.77 -2.45
N VAL A 119 0.95 13.69 -1.59
CA VAL A 119 1.70 14.89 -1.98
C VAL A 119 3.06 14.50 -2.53
N ALA A 120 3.74 13.57 -1.88
CA ALA A 120 5.05 13.09 -2.32
C ALA A 120 5.00 12.45 -3.70
N GLU A 121 3.99 11.64 -4.00
CA GLU A 121 3.81 11.05 -5.34
C GLU A 121 3.59 12.11 -6.41
N LEU A 122 2.74 13.11 -6.15
CA LEU A 122 2.52 14.21 -7.10
C LEU A 122 3.82 14.96 -7.40
N ARG A 123 4.62 15.24 -6.38
CA ARG A 123 5.93 15.86 -6.55
C ARG A 123 6.88 14.96 -7.36
N ALA A 124 6.90 13.68 -7.05
CA ALA A 124 7.72 12.70 -7.76
C ALA A 124 7.36 12.66 -9.26
N HIS A 125 6.08 12.61 -9.57
CA HIS A 125 5.60 12.62 -10.95
C HIS A 125 5.98 13.89 -11.68
N THR A 126 5.90 15.05 -11.02
CA THR A 126 6.31 16.33 -11.60
C THR A 126 7.80 16.34 -11.92
N VAL A 127 8.65 15.89 -10.98
CA VAL A 127 10.10 15.84 -11.18
C VAL A 127 10.46 14.83 -12.29
N ALA A 128 9.89 13.64 -12.24
CA ALA A 128 10.15 12.59 -13.23
C ALA A 128 9.70 13.00 -14.64
N GLN A 129 8.58 13.68 -14.76
CA GLN A 129 8.07 14.18 -16.04
C GLN A 129 9.02 15.20 -16.67
N GLY A 130 9.77 15.94 -15.87
CA GLY A 130 10.80 16.84 -16.34
C GLY A 130 12.06 16.12 -16.84
N MET A 131 12.26 14.86 -16.47
CA MET A 131 13.43 14.06 -16.84
C MET A 131 13.19 13.12 -18.03
N GLY A 132 11.97 12.65 -18.23
CA GLY A 132 11.66 11.69 -19.27
C GLY A 132 10.19 11.64 -19.65
N THR A 133 9.90 10.94 -20.74
CA THR A 133 8.54 10.79 -21.25
C THR A 133 7.67 10.06 -20.26
N ARG A 134 6.46 10.56 -20.05
CA ARG A 134 5.48 9.98 -19.12
C ARG A 134 4.35 9.28 -19.86
N LYS A 135 3.97 8.09 -19.37
CA LYS A 135 2.71 7.40 -19.71
C LYS A 135 2.06 6.93 -18.40
N ASN A 136 1.01 7.59 -17.96
CA ASN A 136 0.34 7.34 -16.68
C ASN A 136 1.34 7.48 -15.52
N GLU A 137 1.62 6.41 -14.78
CA GLU A 137 2.61 6.37 -13.71
C GLU A 137 3.96 5.80 -14.14
N TRP A 138 4.14 5.55 -15.44
CA TRP A 138 5.37 5.05 -16.02
C TRP A 138 6.15 6.19 -16.68
N PHE A 139 7.48 6.17 -16.48
CA PHE A 139 8.38 7.21 -16.97
C PHE A 139 9.58 6.57 -17.67
N LYS A 140 9.96 7.13 -18.80
CA LYS A 140 11.15 6.68 -19.51
C LYS A 140 12.39 7.26 -18.83
N LEU A 141 12.93 6.51 -17.88
CA LEU A 141 14.04 6.90 -17.02
C LEU A 141 15.05 5.76 -16.89
N THR A 142 16.30 6.12 -16.62
CA THR A 142 17.29 5.16 -16.09
C THR A 142 17.05 4.94 -14.60
N GLU A 143 17.63 3.88 -14.04
CA GLU A 143 17.57 3.64 -12.59
C GLU A 143 18.20 4.80 -11.80
N ASP A 144 19.32 5.35 -12.29
CA ASP A 144 19.97 6.49 -11.64
C ASP A 144 19.07 7.73 -11.63
N GLN A 145 18.34 7.98 -12.71
CA GLN A 145 17.37 9.07 -12.76
C GLN A 145 16.22 8.84 -11.78
N ALA A 146 15.73 7.60 -11.66
CA ALA A 146 14.67 7.27 -10.70
C ALA A 146 15.14 7.47 -9.26
N LEU A 147 16.37 7.07 -8.93
CA LEU A 147 16.98 7.32 -7.62
C LEU A 147 17.11 8.82 -7.35
N GLU A 148 17.49 9.60 -8.37
CA GLU A 148 17.59 11.06 -8.25
C GLU A 148 16.23 11.70 -7.98
N VAL A 149 15.15 11.24 -8.64
CA VAL A 149 13.80 11.71 -8.36
C VAL A 149 13.46 11.54 -6.88
N LEU A 150 13.69 10.34 -6.34
CA LEU A 150 13.39 10.05 -4.94
C LEU A 150 14.28 10.85 -3.99
N ARG A 151 15.54 11.04 -4.35
CA ARG A 151 16.48 11.86 -3.57
C ARG A 151 16.02 13.32 -3.48
N ILE A 152 15.58 13.89 -4.59
CA ILE A 152 15.09 15.29 -4.64
C ILE A 152 13.93 15.49 -3.68
N LEU A 153 13.03 14.52 -3.56
CA LEU A 153 11.89 14.61 -2.65
C LEU A 153 12.30 14.71 -1.18
N THR A 154 13.50 14.25 -0.84
CA THR A 154 13.99 14.25 0.55
C THR A 154 14.74 15.53 0.93
N LEU A 155 14.92 16.46 -0.01
CA LEU A 155 15.70 17.69 0.22
C LEU A 155 14.94 18.79 0.94
N ASP A 156 13.67 18.65 1.17
CA ASP A 156 12.84 19.66 1.85
C ASP A 156 12.78 19.44 3.37
#